data_64aa9f71f557ad06275cfc9516dec5d3
#
_entry.id   64aa9f71f557ad06275cfc9516dec5d3
#
_cell.length_a   1.000
_cell.length_b   1.000
_cell.length_c   1.000
_cell.angle_alpha   90.00
_cell.angle_beta   90.00
_cell.angle_gamma   90.00
#
_symmetry.space_group_name_H-M   'P 1'
#
loop_
_entity.id
_entity.type
_entity.pdbx_description
1 polymer ?
#
loop_
_entity_poly.entity_id
_entity_poly.type
_entity_poly.pdbx_seq_one_letter_code
_entity_poly.pdbx_strand_id
1 'polypeptide(L)'
;MYTFLLYITGRRQKTLELIEVLKGFLSERFKNQYSLEIIDVLEDPRRAEEDMILATPTLVKSAPLPIKKIIGDFRNSQDLFAVLDSSDYT
;
A
#
# COMPACT_ATOMS: atom_id res chain seq x y z
N MET A 1 -8.96 -10.48 -7.87
CA MET A 1 -7.87 -9.52 -8.08
C MET A 1 -7.58 -8.75 -6.80
N TYR A 2 -6.33 -8.51 -6.51
CA TYR A 2 -5.94 -7.71 -5.35
C TYR A 2 -5.94 -6.23 -5.71
N THR A 3 -6.49 -5.41 -4.85
CA THR A 3 -6.54 -3.96 -5.05
C THR A 3 -5.83 -3.26 -3.90
N PHE A 4 -4.83 -2.46 -4.24
CA PHE A 4 -4.00 -1.76 -3.28
C PHE A 4 -4.06 -0.27 -3.52
N LEU A 5 -4.03 0.49 -2.43
CA LEU A 5 -3.93 1.94 -2.44
C LEU A 5 -2.70 2.31 -1.62
N LEU A 6 -1.85 3.14 -2.17
CA LEU A 6 -0.69 3.66 -1.43
C LEU A 6 -0.87 5.15 -1.23
N TYR A 7 -1.01 5.55 0.03
CA TYR A 7 -1.12 6.96 0.40
C TYR A 7 0.26 7.50 0.70
N ILE A 8 0.61 8.59 0.05
CA ILE A 8 1.91 9.25 0.20
C ILE A 8 1.72 10.74 0.45
N THR A 9 2.78 11.40 0.91
CA THR A 9 2.82 12.84 1.06
C THR A 9 3.96 13.38 0.20
N GLY A 10 3.61 13.87 -0.98
CA GLY A 10 4.59 14.35 -1.94
C GLY A 10 5.38 13.23 -2.59
N ARG A 11 6.16 13.58 -3.61
CA ARG A 11 6.91 12.61 -4.40
C ARG A 11 8.41 12.84 -4.26
N ARG A 12 8.90 12.69 -3.03
CA ARG A 12 10.31 12.81 -2.74
C ARG A 12 11.04 11.56 -3.20
N GLN A 13 12.36 11.64 -3.27
CA GLN A 13 13.18 10.54 -3.74
C GLN A 13 12.91 9.25 -2.96
N LYS A 14 12.85 9.33 -1.65
CA LYS A 14 12.58 8.16 -0.82
C LYS A 14 11.22 7.54 -1.11
N THR A 15 10.23 8.38 -1.38
CA THR A 15 8.89 7.92 -1.71
C THR A 15 8.89 7.20 -3.06
N LEU A 16 9.60 7.75 -4.04
CA LEU A 16 9.68 7.12 -5.35
C LEU A 16 10.37 5.76 -5.27
N GLU A 17 11.41 5.67 -4.43
CA GLU A 17 12.09 4.40 -4.21
C GLU A 17 11.16 3.38 -3.56
N LEU A 18 10.38 3.83 -2.60
CA LEU A 18 9.40 2.96 -1.93
C LEU A 18 8.38 2.41 -2.93
N ILE A 19 7.89 3.28 -3.83
CA ILE A 19 6.92 2.87 -4.83
C ILE A 19 7.52 1.78 -5.73
N GLU A 20 8.78 1.94 -6.14
CA GLU A 20 9.42 0.95 -7.01
C GLU A 20 9.62 -0.37 -6.30
N VAL A 21 10.02 -0.35 -5.04
CA VAL A 21 10.17 -1.57 -4.24
C VAL A 21 8.82 -2.26 -4.10
N LEU A 22 7.78 -1.49 -3.81
CA LEU A 22 6.44 -2.05 -3.65
C LEU A 22 5.93 -2.67 -4.95
N LYS A 23 6.11 -1.97 -6.06
CA LYS A 23 5.68 -2.50 -7.36
C LYS A 23 6.38 -3.82 -7.68
N GLY A 24 7.68 -3.88 -7.41
CA GLY A 24 8.44 -5.12 -7.62
C GLY A 24 7.90 -6.26 -6.78
N PHE A 25 7.64 -5.99 -5.51
CA PHE A 25 7.10 -6.99 -4.60
C PHE A 25 5.72 -7.48 -5.06
N LEU A 26 4.83 -6.55 -5.39
CA LEU A 26 3.48 -6.92 -5.80
C LEU A 26 3.47 -7.68 -7.11
N SER A 27 4.30 -7.27 -8.07
CA SER A 27 4.39 -7.95 -9.36
C SER A 27 4.90 -9.37 -9.20
N GLU A 28 5.87 -9.57 -8.32
CA GLU A 28 6.42 -10.89 -8.06
C GLU A 28 5.43 -11.78 -7.33
N ARG A 29 4.70 -11.20 -6.37
CA ARG A 29 3.78 -11.96 -5.52
C ARG A 29 2.46 -12.26 -6.21
N PHE A 30 1.93 -11.30 -6.97
CA PHE A 30 0.58 -11.39 -7.52
C PHE A 30 0.54 -11.41 -9.03
N LYS A 31 1.68 -11.28 -9.69
CA LYS A 31 1.77 -11.26 -11.15
C LYS A 31 0.91 -10.13 -11.71
N ASN A 32 -0.02 -10.44 -12.60
CA ASN A 32 -0.92 -9.45 -13.18
C ASN A 32 -2.25 -9.36 -12.46
N GLN A 33 -2.36 -10.01 -11.30
CA GLN A 33 -3.63 -10.11 -10.59
C GLN A 33 -3.76 -9.04 -9.50
N TYR A 34 -3.21 -7.87 -9.73
CA TYR A 34 -3.35 -6.78 -8.78
C TYR A 34 -3.43 -5.44 -9.49
N SER A 35 -3.96 -4.46 -8.77
CA SER A 35 -3.87 -3.05 -9.16
C SER A 35 -3.33 -2.25 -8.00
N LEU A 36 -2.61 -1.19 -8.30
CA LEU A 36 -2.04 -0.29 -7.29
C LEU A 36 -2.32 1.13 -7.70
N GLU A 37 -3.02 1.85 -6.84
CA GLU A 37 -3.26 3.28 -7.03
C GLU A 37 -2.41 4.07 -6.04
N ILE A 38 -1.73 5.09 -6.54
CA ILE A 38 -0.90 5.97 -5.70
C ILE A 38 -1.71 7.24 -5.45
N ILE A 39 -1.91 7.57 -4.18
CA ILE A 39 -2.72 8.73 -3.79
C ILE A 39 -1.85 9.66 -2.95
N ASP A 40 -1.63 10.86 -3.47
CA ASP A 40 -0.89 11.89 -2.74
C ASP A 40 -1.90 12.66 -1.88
N VAL A 41 -1.74 12.60 -0.56
CA VAL A 41 -2.70 13.22 0.35
C VAL A 41 -2.69 14.74 0.22
N LEU A 42 -1.62 15.32 -0.33
CA LEU A 42 -1.57 16.76 -0.58
C LEU A 42 -2.47 17.14 -1.76
N GLU A 43 -2.64 16.23 -2.71
CA GLU A 43 -3.48 16.47 -3.88
C GLU A 43 -4.92 16.06 -3.65
N ASP A 44 -5.13 15.04 -2.82
CA ASP A 44 -6.47 14.50 -2.59
C ASP A 44 -6.69 14.22 -1.11
N PRO A 45 -6.76 15.27 -0.29
CA PRO A 45 -6.91 15.07 1.15
C PRO A 45 -8.23 14.44 1.55
N ARG A 46 -9.27 14.60 0.73
CA ARG A 46 -10.58 14.02 1.04
C ARG A 46 -10.50 12.48 1.09
N ARG A 47 -9.81 11.88 0.13
CA ARG A 47 -9.70 10.42 0.11
C ARG A 47 -8.95 9.91 1.32
N ALA A 48 -7.90 10.62 1.74
CA ALA A 48 -7.17 10.24 2.94
C ALA A 48 -8.07 10.30 4.17
N GLU A 49 -8.91 11.32 4.24
CA GLU A 49 -9.83 11.48 5.35
C GLU A 49 -10.90 10.38 5.35
N GLU A 50 -11.46 10.08 4.19
CA GLU A 50 -12.47 9.04 4.05
C GLU A 50 -11.93 7.67 4.45
N ASP A 51 -10.68 7.40 4.11
CA ASP A 51 -10.05 6.12 4.43
C ASP A 51 -9.37 6.14 5.80
N MET A 52 -9.51 7.24 6.54
CA MET A 52 -8.97 7.38 7.89
C MET A 52 -7.46 7.15 7.92
N ILE A 53 -6.76 7.78 6.98
CA ILE A 53 -5.30 7.68 6.90
C ILE A 53 -4.69 8.67 7.89
N LEU A 54 -4.00 8.16 8.90
CA LEU A 54 -3.44 8.97 9.97
C LEU A 54 -1.98 9.34 9.76
N ALA A 55 -1.31 8.62 8.90
CA ALA A 55 0.11 8.83 8.63
C ALA A 55 0.44 8.34 7.23
N THR A 56 1.56 8.78 6.69
CA THR A 56 2.05 8.30 5.40
C THR A 56 3.52 7.90 5.52
N PRO A 57 3.97 6.96 4.72
CA PRO A 57 3.17 6.20 3.77
C PRO A 57 2.28 5.17 4.46
N THR A 58 1.14 4.90 3.85
CA THR A 58 0.24 3.85 4.31
C THR A 58 -0.21 3.04 3.10
N LEU A 59 -0.02 1.73 3.16
CA LEU A 59 -0.51 0.83 2.13
C LEU A 59 -1.80 0.19 2.60
N VAL A 60 -2.81 0.26 1.75
CA VAL A 60 -4.12 -0.33 2.05
C VAL A 60 -4.39 -1.44 1.03
N LYS A 61 -4.69 -2.63 1.54
CA LYS A 61 -5.28 -3.67 0.70
C LYS A 61 -6.78 -3.54 0.84
N SER A 62 -7.44 -3.04 -0.20
CA SER A 62 -8.88 -2.81 -0.15
C SER A 62 -9.68 -4.01 -0.63
N ALA A 63 -9.07 -4.88 -1.41
CA ALA A 63 -9.70 -6.11 -1.88
C ALA A 63 -8.63 -7.16 -2.10
N PRO A 64 -8.90 -8.44 -1.88
CA PRO A 64 -10.15 -8.95 -1.31
C PRO A 64 -10.22 -8.67 0.21
N LEU A 65 -11.41 -8.76 0.75
CA LEU A 65 -11.59 -8.56 2.17
C LEU A 65 -10.86 -9.67 2.96
N PRO A 66 -10.41 -9.39 4.16
CA PRO A 66 -10.60 -8.15 4.92
C PRO A 66 -9.67 -7.04 4.48
N ILE A 67 -10.09 -5.80 4.75
CA ILE A 67 -9.23 -4.64 4.49
C ILE A 67 -8.04 -4.69 5.45
N LYS A 68 -6.85 -4.46 4.91
CA LYS A 68 -5.62 -4.43 5.71
C LYS A 68 -4.89 -3.12 5.45
N LYS A 69 -4.27 -2.59 6.50
CA LYS A 69 -3.48 -1.37 6.40
C LYS A 69 -2.12 -1.61 7.03
N ILE A 70 -1.07 -1.10 6.39
CA ILE A 70 0.27 -1.11 6.96
C ILE A 70 0.81 0.31 6.89
N ILE A 71 1.25 0.82 8.03
CA ILE A 71 1.72 2.20 8.19
C ILE A 71 3.22 2.20 8.36
N GLY A 72 3.88 3.16 7.70
CA GLY A 72 5.30 3.37 7.87
C GLY A 72 6.11 2.88 6.69
N ASP A 73 7.42 2.78 6.91
CA ASP A 73 8.34 2.37 5.87
C ASP A 73 8.35 0.85 5.77
N PHE A 74 7.73 0.34 4.73
CA PHE A 74 7.61 -1.11 4.51
C PHE A 74 8.46 -1.58 3.34
N ARG A 75 9.67 -1.03 3.20
CA ARG A 75 10.60 -1.54 2.19
C ARG A 75 11.12 -2.93 2.53
N ASN A 76 10.95 -3.33 3.78
CA ASN A 76 11.29 -4.68 4.19
C ASN A 76 10.20 -5.65 3.75
N SER A 77 10.55 -6.61 2.90
CA SER A 77 9.59 -7.55 2.35
C SER A 77 8.92 -8.42 3.42
N GLN A 78 9.59 -8.63 4.56
CA GLN A 78 8.99 -9.41 5.64
C GLN A 78 7.76 -8.72 6.21
N ASP A 79 7.80 -7.39 6.33
CA ASP A 79 6.65 -6.64 6.81
C ASP A 79 5.48 -6.77 5.85
N LEU A 80 5.77 -6.72 4.56
CA LEU A 80 4.74 -6.88 3.55
C LEU A 80 4.12 -8.27 3.60
N PHE A 81 4.94 -9.30 3.73
CA PHE A 81 4.43 -10.66 3.86
C PHE A 81 3.54 -10.81 5.07
N ALA A 82 3.97 -10.28 6.20
CA ALA A 82 3.21 -10.39 7.44
C ALA A 82 1.81 -9.82 7.28
N VAL A 83 1.67 -8.72 6.54
CA VAL A 83 0.38 -8.08 6.36
C VAL A 83 -0.44 -8.76 5.27
N LEU A 84 0.18 -9.05 4.13
CA LEU A 84 -0.56 -9.53 2.97
C LEU A 84 -0.94 -10.99 3.06
N ASP A 85 -0.10 -11.80 3.69
CA ASP A 85 -0.36 -13.23 3.79
C ASP A 85 -1.08 -13.64 5.06
N SER A 86 -1.00 -12.85 6.12
CA SER A 86 -1.59 -13.20 7.40
C SER A 86 -3.11 -13.21 7.36
N SER A 87 -3.72 -12.58 6.38
CA SER A 87 -5.17 -12.53 6.27
C SER A 87 -5.79 -13.91 6.07
N ASP A 88 -4.98 -14.88 5.68
CA ASP A 88 -5.47 -16.22 5.39
C ASP A 88 -5.58 -17.10 6.63
N TYR A 89 -5.16 -16.59 7.78
CA TYR A 89 -5.03 -17.41 8.98
C TYR A 89 -6.09 -17.19 10.02
N THR A 90 -7.03 -16.41 9.76
CA THR A 90 -8.04 -16.13 10.78
C THR A 90 -9.30 -16.92 10.58
#